data_d3978f4b3f0d128c56e87d836d126c63
#
_entry.id   d3978f4b3f0d128c56e87d836d126c63
#
_cell.length_a   1.000
_cell.length_b   1.000
_cell.length_c   1.000
_cell.angle_alpha   90.00
_cell.angle_beta   90.00
_cell.angle_gamma   90.00
#
_symmetry.space_group_name_H-M   'P 1'
#
loop_
_entity.id
_entity.type
_entity.pdbx_description
1 polymer ?
#
loop_
_entity_poly.entity_id
_entity_poly.type
_entity_poly.pdbx_seq_one_letter_code
_entity_poly.pdbx_strand_id
1 'polypeptide(L)'
;MNILNELLANRVLLAGITGWASAQVIKAILYAILNKEFRLERLFGDGGMPSGHSATVSAMVMMTLLHYGIGSFEFAITTMLAIIVMHDAMGVRLETGRQAEVINELTALFEEVVDEFNAEETLEKKFQKVFSEEKLKEYVGHTPIQVIAGCILGLLVGWLLH
;
A
#
# COMPACT_ATOMS: atom_id res chain seq x y z
N MET A 1 27.22 21.24 10.59
CA MET A 1 26.47 20.06 11.06
C MET A 1 26.39 19.10 9.89
N ASN A 2 26.47 17.79 10.13
CA ASN A 2 26.45 16.82 9.02
C ASN A 2 24.99 16.52 8.67
N ILE A 3 24.60 16.65 7.40
CA ILE A 3 23.24 16.44 6.90
C ILE A 3 22.63 15.11 7.42
N LEU A 4 23.46 14.07 7.50
CA LEU A 4 23.06 12.79 8.04
C LEU A 4 22.58 12.87 9.50
N ASN A 5 23.28 13.65 10.32
CA ASN A 5 22.90 13.82 11.73
C ASN A 5 21.58 14.60 11.87
N GLU A 6 21.33 15.56 10.99
CA GLU A 6 20.05 16.30 10.97
C GLU A 6 18.89 15.41 10.54
N LEU A 7 19.09 14.56 9.53
CA LEU A 7 18.08 13.58 9.12
C LEU A 7 17.76 12.58 10.22
N LEU A 8 18.79 12.06 10.90
CA LEU A 8 18.63 11.12 12.01
C LEU A 8 18.04 11.78 13.28
N ALA A 9 18.15 13.09 13.41
CA ALA A 9 17.52 13.84 14.49
C ALA A 9 16.04 14.21 14.21
N ASN A 10 15.58 14.06 12.97
CA ASN A 10 14.20 14.38 12.61
C ASN A 10 13.24 13.29 13.07
N ARG A 11 12.66 13.48 14.26
CA ARG A 11 11.76 12.51 14.91
C ARG A 11 10.51 12.23 14.09
N VAL A 12 9.97 13.22 13.36
CA VAL A 12 8.78 13.04 12.51
C VAL A 12 9.08 12.11 11.34
N LEU A 13 10.23 12.30 10.69
CA LEU A 13 10.70 11.43 9.62
C LEU A 13 10.93 10.00 10.13
N LEU A 14 11.61 9.86 11.26
CA LEU A 14 11.87 8.56 11.87
C LEU A 14 10.57 7.84 12.27
N ALA A 15 9.60 8.55 12.83
CA ALA A 15 8.30 7.98 13.15
C ALA A 15 7.59 7.44 11.90
N GLY A 16 7.58 8.19 10.81
CA GLY A 16 6.99 7.76 9.54
C GLY A 16 7.67 6.51 8.98
N ILE A 17 9.00 6.49 8.91
CA ILE A 17 9.79 5.34 8.42
C ILE A 17 9.56 4.12 9.31
N THR A 18 9.57 4.28 10.63
CA THR A 18 9.36 3.17 11.57
C THR A 18 7.92 2.65 11.50
N GLY A 19 6.93 3.52 11.34
CA GLY A 19 5.53 3.15 11.12
C GLY A 19 5.37 2.30 9.86
N TRP A 20 5.97 2.73 8.76
CA TRP A 20 6.00 1.96 7.51
C TRP A 20 6.68 0.59 7.69
N ALA A 21 7.89 0.58 8.23
CA ALA A 21 8.67 -0.65 8.42
C ALA A 21 7.93 -1.65 9.31
N SER A 22 7.33 -1.18 10.42
CA SER A 22 6.52 -2.00 11.32
C SER A 22 5.33 -2.65 10.59
N ALA A 23 4.63 -1.89 9.76
CA ALA A 23 3.53 -2.41 8.97
C ALA A 23 4.00 -3.49 7.97
N GLN A 24 5.14 -3.29 7.30
CA GLN A 24 5.69 -4.27 6.36
C GLN A 24 6.11 -5.57 7.07
N VAL A 25 6.76 -5.46 8.22
CA VAL A 25 7.15 -6.64 9.03
C VAL A 25 5.92 -7.41 9.48
N ILE A 26 4.90 -6.74 10.04
CA ILE A 26 3.65 -7.39 10.47
C ILE A 26 2.97 -8.07 9.28
N LYS A 27 2.91 -7.41 8.12
CA LYS A 27 2.35 -7.95 6.89
C LYS A 27 3.03 -9.25 6.46
N ALA A 28 4.38 -9.25 6.45
CA ALA A 28 5.16 -10.43 6.09
C ALA A 28 4.95 -11.58 7.08
N ILE A 29 4.87 -11.30 8.38
CA ILE A 29 4.59 -12.30 9.42
C ILE A 29 3.19 -12.88 9.25
N LEU A 30 2.16 -12.04 9.09
CA LEU A 30 0.78 -12.50 8.87
C LEU A 30 0.66 -13.37 7.61
N TYR A 31 1.31 -12.95 6.52
CA TYR A 31 1.33 -13.74 5.29
C TYR A 31 1.99 -15.11 5.51
N ALA A 32 3.13 -15.15 6.19
CA ALA A 32 3.85 -16.39 6.47
C ALA A 32 3.02 -17.36 7.34
N ILE A 33 2.29 -16.83 8.33
CA ILE A 33 1.41 -17.64 9.20
C ILE A 33 0.22 -18.22 8.42
N LEU A 34 -0.45 -17.38 7.60
CA LEU A 34 -1.65 -17.76 6.89
C LEU A 34 -1.38 -18.73 5.73
N ASN A 35 -0.28 -18.52 5.00
CA ASN A 35 0.05 -19.27 3.79
C ASN A 35 1.11 -20.36 4.03
N LYS A 36 1.67 -20.44 5.25
CA LYS A 36 2.78 -21.35 5.61
C LYS A 36 3.99 -21.23 4.67
N GLU A 37 4.16 -20.06 4.03
CA GLU A 37 5.21 -19.76 3.09
C GLU A 37 5.73 -18.34 3.33
N PHE A 38 7.05 -18.17 3.39
CA PHE A 38 7.69 -16.86 3.53
C PHE A 38 8.13 -16.35 2.16
N ARG A 39 7.62 -15.18 1.76
CA ARG A 39 8.01 -14.48 0.50
C ARG A 39 8.54 -13.09 0.81
N LEU A 40 9.79 -12.83 0.44
CA LEU A 40 10.45 -11.53 0.61
C LEU A 40 9.73 -10.40 -0.18
N GLU A 41 9.10 -10.74 -1.30
CA GLU A 41 8.32 -9.80 -2.11
C GLU A 41 7.20 -9.10 -1.31
N ARG A 42 6.69 -9.77 -0.27
CA ARG A 42 5.64 -9.20 0.59
C ARG A 42 6.12 -8.09 1.52
N LEU A 43 7.44 -7.95 1.71
CA LEU A 43 8.04 -6.84 2.47
C LEU A 43 7.94 -5.50 1.71
N PHE A 44 7.81 -5.55 0.38
CA PHE A 44 7.75 -4.36 -0.48
C PHE A 44 6.42 -4.23 -1.23
N GLY A 45 5.49 -5.19 -1.03
CA GLY A 45 4.21 -5.21 -1.71
C GLY A 45 3.25 -4.14 -1.20
N ASP A 46 2.52 -3.54 -2.15
CA ASP A 46 1.39 -2.65 -1.87
C ASP A 46 0.17 -3.47 -1.45
N GLY A 47 -0.70 -3.18 -0.73
CA GLY A 47 -1.86 -3.97 -0.28
C GLY A 47 -1.58 -4.84 0.95
N GLY A 48 -2.63 -5.48 1.44
CA GLY A 48 -2.60 -6.31 2.66
C GLY A 48 -2.75 -5.52 3.96
N MET A 49 -2.86 -6.26 5.08
CA MET A 49 -3.11 -5.72 6.42
C MET A 49 -1.88 -5.86 7.31
N PRO A 50 -1.51 -4.82 8.07
CA PRO A 50 -2.05 -3.46 8.12
C PRO A 50 -1.57 -2.60 6.95
N SER A 51 -2.30 -1.49 6.64
CA SER A 51 -1.89 -0.53 5.61
C SER A 51 -0.60 0.20 5.98
N GLY A 52 0.44 0.05 5.16
CA GLY A 52 1.71 0.77 5.33
C GLY A 52 1.55 2.28 5.18
N HIS A 53 0.76 2.74 4.23
CA HIS A 53 0.46 4.16 4.02
C HIS A 53 -0.16 4.80 5.26
N SER A 54 -1.20 4.15 5.81
CA SER A 54 -1.88 4.65 7.00
C SER A 54 -0.97 4.63 8.24
N ALA A 55 -0.16 3.58 8.41
CA ALA A 55 0.79 3.49 9.52
C ALA A 55 1.85 4.60 9.45
N THR A 56 2.38 4.89 8.25
CA THR A 56 3.34 5.97 8.04
C THR A 56 2.78 7.32 8.47
N VAL A 57 1.66 7.73 7.86
CA VAL A 57 1.12 9.07 8.09
C VAL A 57 0.55 9.23 9.51
N SER A 58 -0.03 8.18 10.09
CA SER A 58 -0.55 8.22 11.46
C SER A 58 0.57 8.30 12.50
N ALA A 59 1.73 7.66 12.26
CA ALA A 59 2.90 7.80 13.11
C ALA A 59 3.45 9.24 13.08
N MET A 60 3.48 9.86 11.91
CA MET A 60 3.86 11.27 11.76
C MET A 60 2.89 12.20 12.48
N VAL A 61 1.58 11.97 12.34
CA VAL A 61 0.54 12.76 13.03
C VAL A 61 0.71 12.67 14.55
N MET A 62 0.90 11.47 15.08
CA MET A 62 1.10 11.30 16.52
C MET A 62 2.38 11.99 17.01
N MET A 63 3.48 11.84 16.28
CA MET A 63 4.75 12.48 16.62
C MET A 63 4.63 14.01 16.61
N THR A 64 3.98 14.59 15.58
CA THR A 64 3.80 16.05 15.50
C THR A 64 2.84 16.57 16.58
N LEU A 65 1.80 15.81 16.90
CA LEU A 65 0.87 16.14 17.99
C LEU A 65 1.61 16.25 19.33
N LEU A 66 2.43 15.24 19.64
CA LEU A 66 3.14 15.16 20.93
C LEU A 66 4.31 16.14 21.02
N HIS A 67 5.01 16.37 19.92
CA HIS A 67 6.23 17.19 19.92
C HIS A 67 5.98 18.69 19.74
N TYR A 68 5.00 19.06 18.90
CA TYR A 68 4.71 20.45 18.54
C TYR A 68 3.33 20.95 19.05
N GLY A 69 2.45 20.02 19.41
CA GLY A 69 1.10 20.33 19.89
C GLY A 69 0.07 20.51 18.77
N ILE A 70 -1.21 20.44 19.16
CA ILE A 70 -2.35 20.46 18.24
C ILE A 70 -2.49 21.76 17.44
N GLY A 71 -1.99 22.88 17.97
CA GLY A 71 -2.07 24.19 17.35
C GLY A 71 -0.93 24.49 16.36
N SER A 72 0.00 23.53 16.14
CA SER A 72 1.16 23.75 15.30
C SER A 72 0.87 23.59 13.80
N PHE A 73 1.68 24.23 12.98
CA PHE A 73 1.62 24.05 11.53
C PHE A 73 2.00 22.62 11.12
N GLU A 74 2.97 22.04 11.80
CA GLU A 74 3.46 20.66 11.56
C GLU A 74 2.35 19.64 11.80
N PHE A 75 1.55 19.79 12.87
CA PHE A 75 0.41 18.94 13.12
C PHE A 75 -0.69 19.11 12.06
N ALA A 76 -1.00 20.37 11.68
CA ALA A 76 -2.00 20.63 10.66
C ALA A 76 -1.62 19.99 9.32
N ILE A 77 -0.38 20.19 8.86
CA ILE A 77 0.11 19.65 7.60
C ILE A 77 0.13 18.12 7.59
N THR A 78 0.65 17.48 8.65
CA THR A 78 0.70 16.01 8.72
C THR A 78 -0.68 15.39 8.79
N THR A 79 -1.63 16.05 9.48
CA THR A 79 -3.02 15.60 9.55
C THR A 79 -3.71 15.69 8.19
N MET A 80 -3.56 16.80 7.47
CA MET A 80 -4.12 16.93 6.11
C MET A 80 -3.50 15.93 5.15
N LEU A 81 -2.18 15.71 5.23
CA LEU A 81 -1.50 14.68 4.46
C LEU A 81 -2.05 13.27 4.76
N ALA A 82 -2.29 12.97 6.05
CA ALA A 82 -2.86 11.70 6.47
C ALA A 82 -4.25 11.47 5.87
N ILE A 83 -5.12 12.48 5.91
CA ILE A 83 -6.46 12.41 5.32
C ILE A 83 -6.38 12.13 3.82
N ILE A 84 -5.55 12.88 3.08
CA ILE A 84 -5.40 12.73 1.63
C ILE A 84 -4.88 11.34 1.28
N VAL A 85 -3.81 10.88 1.94
CA VAL A 85 -3.18 9.58 1.67
C VAL A 85 -4.12 8.42 1.99
N MET A 86 -4.85 8.49 3.09
CA MET A 86 -5.81 7.43 3.45
C MET A 86 -7.01 7.42 2.53
N HIS A 87 -7.51 8.59 2.11
CA HIS A 87 -8.60 8.70 1.14
C HIS A 87 -8.18 8.12 -0.23
N ASP A 88 -6.98 8.45 -0.72
CA ASP A 88 -6.44 7.88 -1.98
C ASP A 88 -6.30 6.36 -1.88
N ALA A 89 -5.76 5.86 -0.76
CA ALA A 89 -5.57 4.43 -0.55
C ALA A 89 -6.86 3.61 -0.54
N MET A 90 -7.97 4.18 -0.05
CA MET A 90 -9.30 3.54 -0.01
C MET A 90 -10.15 3.81 -1.25
N GLY A 91 -9.87 4.89 -1.98
CA GLY A 91 -10.63 5.32 -3.16
C GLY A 91 -9.97 4.85 -4.46
N VAL A 92 -9.20 5.74 -5.07
CA VAL A 92 -8.65 5.56 -6.43
C VAL A 92 -7.87 4.25 -6.57
N ARG A 93 -7.00 3.92 -5.61
CA ARG A 93 -6.18 2.71 -5.67
C ARG A 93 -6.99 1.43 -5.53
N LEU A 94 -8.03 1.43 -4.69
CA LEU A 94 -8.91 0.28 -4.54
C LEU A 94 -9.73 0.04 -5.82
N GLU A 95 -10.23 1.10 -6.45
CA GLU A 95 -10.94 1.00 -7.72
C GLU A 95 -10.01 0.56 -8.86
N THR A 96 -8.76 1.01 -8.88
CA THR A 96 -7.76 0.52 -9.84
C THR A 96 -7.53 -0.99 -9.71
N GLY A 97 -7.48 -1.51 -8.48
CA GLY A 97 -7.38 -2.95 -8.23
C GLY A 97 -8.60 -3.72 -8.76
N ARG A 98 -9.82 -3.23 -8.52
CA ARG A 98 -11.06 -3.81 -9.05
C ARG A 98 -11.11 -3.77 -10.58
N GLN A 99 -10.68 -2.67 -11.18
CA GLN A 99 -10.59 -2.56 -12.65
C GLN A 99 -9.59 -3.58 -13.22
N ALA A 100 -8.46 -3.79 -12.55
CA ALA A 100 -7.49 -4.81 -12.96
C ALA A 100 -8.09 -6.23 -12.89
N GLU A 101 -8.88 -6.55 -11.86
CA GLU A 101 -9.61 -7.81 -11.73
C GLU A 101 -10.58 -8.03 -12.91
N VAL A 102 -11.43 -7.05 -13.20
CA VAL A 102 -12.35 -7.12 -14.33
C VAL A 102 -11.64 -7.27 -15.67
N ILE A 103 -10.54 -6.55 -15.89
CA ILE A 103 -9.75 -6.66 -17.12
C ILE A 103 -9.13 -8.05 -17.24
N ASN A 104 -8.57 -8.61 -16.15
CA ASN A 104 -8.00 -9.95 -16.16
C ASN A 104 -9.07 -11.03 -16.43
N GLU A 105 -10.28 -10.90 -15.87
CA GLU A 105 -11.41 -11.78 -16.16
C GLU A 105 -11.86 -11.69 -17.62
N LEU A 106 -11.99 -10.47 -18.16
CA LEU A 106 -12.35 -10.27 -19.57
C LEU A 106 -11.30 -10.87 -20.49
N THR A 107 -10.02 -10.71 -20.16
CA THR A 107 -8.92 -11.30 -20.93
C THR A 107 -9.02 -12.83 -20.97
N ALA A 108 -9.27 -13.45 -19.80
CA ALA A 108 -9.42 -14.91 -19.71
C ALA A 108 -10.63 -15.43 -20.50
N LEU A 109 -11.78 -14.74 -20.41
CA LEU A 109 -12.97 -15.09 -21.20
C LEU A 109 -12.73 -14.95 -22.71
N PHE A 110 -11.96 -13.93 -23.12
CA PHE A 110 -11.64 -13.71 -24.52
C PHE A 110 -10.69 -14.77 -25.07
N GLU A 111 -9.72 -15.22 -24.26
CA GLU A 111 -8.83 -16.34 -24.61
C GLU A 111 -9.65 -17.63 -24.82
N GLU A 112 -10.62 -17.94 -23.93
CA GLU A 112 -11.50 -19.09 -24.06
C GLU A 112 -12.34 -19.04 -25.34
N VAL A 113 -12.91 -17.87 -25.68
CA VAL A 113 -13.70 -17.67 -26.90
C VAL A 113 -12.85 -17.80 -28.16
N VAL A 114 -11.62 -17.26 -28.17
CA VAL A 114 -10.70 -17.37 -29.31
C VAL A 114 -10.30 -18.81 -29.58
N ASP A 115 -10.03 -19.58 -28.51
CA ASP A 115 -9.70 -21.02 -28.62
C ASP A 115 -10.88 -21.83 -29.15
N GLU A 116 -12.11 -21.52 -28.75
CA GLU A 116 -13.32 -22.23 -29.20
C GLU A 116 -13.63 -22.00 -30.71
N PHE A 117 -13.35 -20.79 -31.21
CA PHE A 117 -13.65 -20.45 -32.61
C PHE A 117 -12.55 -20.80 -33.61
N ASN A 118 -11.44 -21.46 -33.22
CA ASN A 118 -10.30 -21.72 -34.13
C ASN A 118 -9.90 -20.48 -34.94
N ALA A 119 -9.91 -19.32 -34.31
CA ALA A 119 -9.66 -18.05 -34.95
C ALA A 119 -8.23 -18.01 -35.53
N GLU A 120 -8.12 -17.50 -36.75
CA GLU A 120 -6.85 -17.46 -37.53
C GLU A 120 -5.67 -17.01 -36.66
N GLU A 121 -4.55 -17.71 -36.79
CA GLU A 121 -3.23 -17.49 -36.13
C GLU A 121 -2.82 -16.00 -36.02
N THR A 122 -3.33 -15.16 -36.89
CA THR A 122 -3.07 -13.72 -36.95
C THR A 122 -3.75 -12.93 -35.82
N LEU A 123 -4.97 -13.33 -35.41
CA LEU A 123 -5.71 -12.69 -34.30
C LEU A 123 -5.10 -13.07 -32.97
N GLU A 124 -4.76 -14.33 -32.78
CA GLU A 124 -4.11 -14.85 -31.59
C GLU A 124 -2.76 -14.16 -31.35
N LYS A 125 -1.91 -14.03 -32.37
CA LYS A 125 -0.63 -13.32 -32.26
C LYS A 125 -0.79 -11.82 -31.95
N LYS A 126 -1.81 -11.15 -32.48
CA LYS A 126 -2.11 -9.77 -32.14
C LYS A 126 -2.62 -9.64 -30.72
N PHE A 127 -3.45 -10.57 -30.28
CA PHE A 127 -4.00 -10.60 -28.94
C PHE A 127 -2.90 -10.83 -27.91
N GLN A 128 -2.06 -11.85 -28.09
CA GLN A 128 -0.89 -12.12 -27.26
C GLN A 128 0.10 -10.96 -27.21
N LYS A 129 0.23 -10.17 -28.28
CA LYS A 129 1.08 -8.97 -28.29
C LYS A 129 0.50 -7.80 -27.49
N VAL A 130 -0.81 -7.65 -27.46
CA VAL A 130 -1.50 -6.55 -26.75
C VAL A 130 -1.70 -6.89 -25.26
N PHE A 131 -1.94 -8.14 -24.94
CA PHE A 131 -2.19 -8.65 -23.60
C PHE A 131 -1.05 -9.54 -23.10
N SER A 132 0.20 -9.23 -23.53
CA SER A 132 1.40 -9.99 -23.15
C SER A 132 1.46 -10.26 -21.64
N GLU A 133 1.51 -11.52 -21.35
CA GLU A 133 1.97 -12.31 -20.19
C GLU A 133 1.92 -11.75 -18.76
N GLU A 134 1.82 -10.45 -18.50
CA GLU A 134 1.71 -9.93 -17.14
C GLU A 134 0.25 -9.61 -16.79
N LYS A 135 -0.38 -10.47 -16.01
CA LYS A 135 -1.65 -10.14 -15.35
C LYS A 135 -1.51 -8.83 -14.57
N LEU A 136 -2.49 -7.96 -14.74
CA LEU A 136 -2.56 -6.71 -13.98
C LEU A 136 -2.60 -7.02 -12.49
N LYS A 137 -1.92 -6.20 -11.70
CA LYS A 137 -1.91 -6.34 -10.23
C LYS A 137 -3.28 -5.96 -9.66
N GLU A 138 -4.03 -6.95 -9.20
CA GLU A 138 -5.37 -6.78 -8.62
C GLU A 138 -5.34 -6.20 -7.20
N TYR A 139 -4.28 -6.53 -6.44
CA TYR A 139 -4.13 -6.09 -5.05
C TYR A 139 -3.50 -4.69 -4.95
N VAL A 140 -4.15 -3.69 -5.58
CA VAL A 140 -3.76 -2.29 -5.52
C VAL A 140 -4.80 -1.54 -4.68
N GLY A 141 -4.38 -1.00 -3.54
CA GLY A 141 -5.26 -0.27 -2.62
C GLY A 141 -5.58 -1.05 -1.34
N HIS A 142 -6.34 -0.41 -0.48
CA HIS A 142 -6.60 -0.92 0.87
C HIS A 142 -8.09 -0.87 1.22
N THR A 143 -8.59 -1.94 1.85
CA THR A 143 -9.92 -1.91 2.46
C THR A 143 -9.94 -0.99 3.69
N PRO A 144 -11.11 -0.46 4.08
CA PRO A 144 -11.23 0.39 5.28
C PRO A 144 -10.64 -0.27 6.54
N ILE A 145 -10.81 -1.57 6.72
CA ILE A 145 -10.27 -2.32 7.87
C ILE A 145 -8.74 -2.30 7.87
N GLN A 146 -8.10 -2.46 6.72
CA GLN A 146 -6.64 -2.40 6.58
C GLN A 146 -6.10 -1.01 6.91
N VAL A 147 -6.84 0.05 6.52
CA VAL A 147 -6.52 1.45 6.84
C VAL A 147 -6.64 1.70 8.33
N ILE A 148 -7.74 1.28 8.97
CA ILE A 148 -7.93 1.42 10.42
C ILE A 148 -6.83 0.70 11.20
N ALA A 149 -6.50 -0.54 10.83
CA ALA A 149 -5.41 -1.28 11.47
C ALA A 149 -4.06 -0.57 11.31
N GLY A 150 -3.78 -0.02 10.13
CA GLY A 150 -2.60 0.80 9.88
C GLY A 150 -2.57 2.08 10.72
N CYS A 151 -3.71 2.77 10.87
CA CYS A 151 -3.83 3.96 11.72
C CYS A 151 -3.50 3.64 13.19
N ILE A 152 -4.09 2.60 13.74
CA ILE A 152 -3.84 2.18 15.13
C ILE A 152 -2.37 1.87 15.32
N LEU A 153 -1.77 1.10 14.41
CA LEU A 153 -0.34 0.78 14.45
C LEU A 153 0.52 2.05 14.40
N GLY A 154 0.24 2.95 13.46
CA GLY A 154 0.99 4.19 13.30
C GLY A 154 0.92 5.09 14.54
N LEU A 155 -0.28 5.28 15.10
CA LEU A 155 -0.47 6.05 16.33
C LEU A 155 0.33 5.45 17.50
N LEU A 156 0.34 4.13 17.64
CA LEU A 156 1.13 3.44 18.67
C LEU A 156 2.64 3.62 18.45
N VAL A 157 3.12 3.47 17.21
CA VAL A 157 4.55 3.66 16.90
C VAL A 157 4.97 5.10 17.16
N GLY A 158 4.19 6.09 16.72
CA GLY A 158 4.48 7.50 16.98
C GLY A 158 4.50 7.85 18.46
N TRP A 159 3.61 7.25 19.26
CA TRP A 159 3.58 7.41 20.70
C TRP A 159 4.80 6.77 21.39
N LEU A 160 5.21 5.56 20.96
CA LEU A 160 6.34 4.85 21.55
C LEU A 160 7.70 5.51 21.24
N LEU A 161 7.80 6.23 20.14
CA LEU A 161 9.04 6.92 19.72
C LEU A 161 9.17 8.35 20.27
N HIS A 162 8.13 8.90 20.87
CA HIS A 162 8.16 10.22 21.52
C HIS A 162 8.89 10.17 22.83
#